data_a27b4325ac9b70ef96040ec31bc82bde
#
_entry.id   a27b4325ac9b70ef96040ec31bc82bde
#
_cell.length_a   1.000
_cell.length_b   1.000
_cell.length_c   1.000
_cell.angle_alpha   90.00
_cell.angle_beta   90.00
_cell.angle_gamma   90.00
#
_symmetry.space_group_name_H-M   'P 1'
#
loop_
_entity.id
_entity.type
_entity.pdbx_description
1 polymer ?
#
loop_
_entity_poly.entity_id
_entity_poly.type
_entity_poly.pdbx_seq_one_letter_code
_entity_poly.pdbx_strand_id
1 'polypeptide(L)'
;MLIDLLNHRRAVRHYSDQPIDADTVRGCLEQARLAPSSSNMQLYQFIHVTDAATLQALATACLGQQSATTAQQMVVFVTRQDLSRKRARAVMALEADNIRRTSPPEKQEKRLANSRAYYGKLLPFVYARGFGLLGLVRKTLFGAVSLFRPLYTDCSEADMRVVVHKSCALAAQTFMLAMSEAGYDTCPLEGLDSRRVKR
;
A
#
# COMPACT_ATOMS: atom_id res chain seq x y z
N MET A 1 9.36 1.65 -24.13
CA MET A 1 8.21 0.71 -23.87
C MET A 1 8.35 0.09 -22.47
N LEU A 2 7.30 -0.60 -21.95
CA LEU A 2 7.37 -1.23 -20.62
C LEU A 2 8.54 -2.22 -20.49
N ILE A 3 8.84 -2.97 -21.55
CA ILE A 3 9.95 -3.93 -21.54
C ILE A 3 11.29 -3.23 -21.31
N ASP A 4 11.49 -2.04 -21.84
CA ASP A 4 12.74 -1.29 -21.67
C ASP A 4 12.91 -0.84 -20.22
N LEU A 5 11.81 -0.40 -19.57
CA LEU A 5 11.80 -0.05 -18.15
C LEU A 5 12.08 -1.27 -17.27
N LEU A 6 11.51 -2.41 -17.58
CA LEU A 6 11.75 -3.67 -16.86
C LEU A 6 13.20 -4.16 -17.04
N ASN A 7 13.79 -3.94 -18.21
CA ASN A 7 15.19 -4.27 -18.48
C ASN A 7 16.16 -3.27 -17.83
N HIS A 8 15.81 -1.99 -17.78
CA HIS A 8 16.61 -0.94 -17.16
C HIS A 8 16.59 -1.05 -15.62
N ARG A 9 15.39 -1.12 -15.02
CA ARG A 9 15.24 -1.16 -13.56
C ARG A 9 16.02 -2.35 -12.96
N ARG A 10 16.96 -2.05 -12.09
CA ARG A 10 17.71 -3.02 -11.28
C ARG A 10 17.75 -2.56 -9.82
N ALA A 11 18.07 -3.45 -8.90
CA ALA A 11 18.38 -3.12 -7.51
C ALA A 11 19.81 -2.56 -7.44
N VAL A 12 19.98 -1.31 -7.81
CA VAL A 12 21.28 -0.63 -7.79
C VAL A 12 21.67 -0.35 -6.35
N ARG A 13 22.86 -0.77 -5.95
CA ARG A 13 23.27 -0.76 -4.53
C ARG A 13 24.32 0.30 -4.20
N HIS A 14 24.74 1.08 -5.16
CA HIS A 14 25.67 2.20 -4.99
C HIS A 14 25.23 3.33 -5.92
N TYR A 15 25.08 4.51 -5.38
CA TYR A 15 24.65 5.69 -6.13
C TYR A 15 25.78 6.72 -6.22
N SER A 16 25.77 7.50 -7.27
CA SER A 16 26.64 8.67 -7.44
C SER A 16 26.18 9.84 -6.59
N ASP A 17 27.03 10.85 -6.46
CA ASP A 17 26.69 12.10 -5.75
C ASP A 17 25.82 13.06 -6.58
N GLN A 18 25.32 12.61 -7.74
CA GLN A 18 24.46 13.42 -8.60
C GLN A 18 23.13 13.71 -7.88
N PRO A 19 22.77 14.98 -7.72
CA PRO A 19 21.53 15.33 -7.02
C PRO A 19 20.30 14.89 -7.82
N ILE A 20 19.27 14.46 -7.09
CA ILE A 20 17.95 14.12 -7.65
C ILE A 20 17.00 15.27 -7.34
N ASP A 21 16.24 15.71 -8.34
CA ASP A 21 15.18 16.68 -8.13
C ASP A 21 14.03 16.07 -7.31
N ALA A 22 13.71 16.70 -6.19
CA ALA A 22 12.67 16.23 -5.29
C ALA A 22 11.25 16.29 -5.89
N ASP A 23 11.02 17.19 -6.86
CA ASP A 23 9.73 17.28 -7.55
C ASP A 23 9.53 16.12 -8.50
N THR A 24 10.59 15.65 -9.16
CA THR A 24 10.58 14.43 -9.96
C THR A 24 10.20 13.22 -9.11
N VAL A 25 10.79 13.07 -7.92
CA VAL A 25 10.44 11.97 -7.00
C VAL A 25 8.98 12.08 -6.54
N ARG A 26 8.49 13.29 -6.25
CA ARG A 26 7.07 13.52 -5.92
C ARG A 26 6.15 13.15 -7.07
N GLY A 27 6.49 13.52 -8.30
CA GLY A 27 5.77 13.11 -9.50
C GLY A 27 5.65 11.59 -9.66
N CYS A 28 6.74 10.87 -9.41
CA CYS A 28 6.76 9.41 -9.42
C CYS A 28 5.89 8.81 -8.28
N LEU A 29 5.83 9.45 -7.11
CA LEU A 29 4.95 9.04 -6.02
C LEU A 29 3.47 9.24 -6.35
N GLU A 30 3.11 10.31 -7.08
CA GLU A 30 1.73 10.48 -7.57
C GLU A 30 1.34 9.37 -8.57
N GLN A 31 2.25 8.95 -9.44
CA GLN A 31 2.03 7.78 -10.30
C GLN A 31 1.87 6.49 -9.48
N ALA A 32 2.67 6.29 -8.43
CA ALA A 32 2.55 5.14 -7.53
C ALA A 32 1.18 5.05 -6.84
N ARG A 33 0.48 6.16 -6.62
CA ARG A 33 -0.88 6.19 -6.08
C ARG A 33 -1.92 5.57 -7.01
N LEU A 34 -1.62 5.43 -8.29
CA LEU A 34 -2.51 4.79 -9.28
C LEU A 34 -2.42 3.26 -9.23
N ALA A 35 -1.48 2.71 -8.47
CA ALA A 35 -1.37 1.26 -8.30
C ALA A 35 -2.65 0.66 -7.71
N PRO A 36 -3.05 -0.55 -8.15
CA PRO A 36 -4.23 -1.20 -7.62
C PRO A 36 -4.03 -1.59 -6.15
N SER A 37 -5.11 -1.54 -5.37
CA SER A 37 -5.11 -1.98 -3.98
C SER A 37 -6.39 -2.75 -3.64
N SER A 38 -6.31 -3.63 -2.65
CA SER A 38 -7.48 -4.41 -2.22
C SER A 38 -8.65 -3.49 -1.87
N SER A 39 -9.80 -3.70 -2.54
CA SER A 39 -11.02 -2.88 -2.41
C SER A 39 -10.78 -1.38 -2.57
N ASN A 40 -9.76 -0.99 -3.31
CA ASN A 40 -9.30 0.40 -3.47
C ASN A 40 -9.05 1.14 -2.14
N MET A 41 -8.71 0.40 -1.08
CA MET A 41 -8.56 0.94 0.28
C MET A 41 -7.28 1.76 0.45
N GLN A 42 -6.26 1.53 -0.38
CA GLN A 42 -4.97 2.26 -0.35
C GLN A 42 -4.41 2.41 1.07
N LEU A 43 -4.35 1.29 1.81
CA LEU A 43 -3.91 1.24 3.21
C LEU A 43 -2.39 1.37 3.32
N TYR A 44 -1.83 2.39 2.70
CA TYR A 44 -0.43 2.75 2.72
C TYR A 44 -0.24 4.27 2.69
N GLN A 45 0.95 4.69 3.02
CA GLN A 45 1.41 6.08 2.97
C GLN A 45 2.86 6.09 2.52
N PHE A 46 3.26 7.12 1.78
CA PHE A 46 4.63 7.36 1.37
C PHE A 46 5.21 8.49 2.21
N ILE A 47 6.41 8.31 2.73
CA ILE A 47 7.19 9.35 3.40
C ILE A 47 8.45 9.57 2.56
N HIS A 48 8.52 10.72 1.91
CA HIS A 48 9.69 11.14 1.13
C HIS A 48 10.66 11.88 2.03
N VAL A 49 11.87 11.41 2.12
CA VAL A 49 12.94 11.92 2.99
C VAL A 49 14.06 12.50 2.14
N THR A 50 14.35 13.79 2.38
CA THR A 50 15.40 14.57 1.70
C THR A 50 16.37 15.22 2.68
N ASP A 51 16.01 15.25 3.97
CA ASP A 51 16.84 15.84 5.04
C ASP A 51 18.03 14.93 5.35
N ALA A 52 19.24 15.51 5.33
CA ALA A 52 20.49 14.77 5.48
C ALA A 52 20.59 14.04 6.83
N ALA A 53 20.12 14.65 7.93
CA ALA A 53 20.19 14.03 9.25
C ALA A 53 19.25 12.81 9.33
N THR A 54 18.05 12.93 8.77
CA THR A 54 17.07 11.84 8.69
C THR A 54 17.55 10.72 7.75
N LEU A 55 18.18 11.05 6.62
CA LEU A 55 18.78 10.05 5.72
C LEU A 55 19.89 9.26 6.42
N GLN A 56 20.75 9.91 7.18
CA GLN A 56 21.80 9.25 7.97
C GLN A 56 21.19 8.31 9.04
N ALA A 57 20.13 8.74 9.72
CA ALA A 57 19.42 7.90 10.70
C ALA A 57 18.76 6.67 10.02
N LEU A 58 18.15 6.87 8.85
CA LEU A 58 17.57 5.78 8.05
C LEU A 58 18.65 4.83 7.53
N ALA A 59 19.79 5.33 7.07
CA ALA A 59 20.91 4.48 6.64
C ALA A 59 21.39 3.58 7.79
N THR A 60 21.47 4.12 9.02
CA THR A 60 21.79 3.35 10.22
C THR A 60 20.70 2.30 10.51
N ALA A 61 19.42 2.67 10.38
CA ALA A 61 18.30 1.74 10.57
C ALA A 61 18.28 0.64 9.49
N CYS A 62 18.78 0.93 8.29
CA CYS A 62 18.98 -0.01 7.18
C CYS A 62 20.31 -0.80 7.29
N LEU A 63 20.87 -0.92 8.51
CA LEU A 63 22.06 -1.72 8.81
C LEU A 63 23.34 -1.26 8.06
N GLY A 64 23.41 0.00 7.68
CA GLY A 64 24.56 0.56 6.95
C GLY A 64 24.73 -0.01 5.53
N GLN A 65 23.69 -0.56 4.93
CA GLN A 65 23.74 -1.07 3.57
C GLN A 65 24.16 0.04 2.60
N GLN A 66 25.02 -0.27 1.63
CA GLN A 66 25.58 0.68 0.70
C GLN A 66 24.52 1.46 -0.08
N SER A 67 23.42 0.80 -0.47
CA SER A 67 22.28 1.46 -1.11
C SER A 67 21.57 2.47 -0.21
N ALA A 68 21.69 2.36 1.11
CA ALA A 68 21.13 3.32 2.05
C ALA A 68 22.12 4.47 2.36
N THR A 69 23.41 4.15 2.47
CA THR A 69 24.44 5.14 2.83
C THR A 69 24.82 6.07 1.67
N THR A 70 24.59 5.66 0.42
CA THR A 70 24.87 6.47 -0.78
C THR A 70 23.63 7.10 -1.40
N ALA A 71 22.42 6.78 -0.87
CA ALA A 71 21.17 7.32 -1.39
C ALA A 71 21.05 8.84 -1.14
N GLN A 72 20.75 9.59 -2.19
CA GLN A 72 20.53 11.05 -2.11
C GLN A 72 19.15 11.37 -1.51
N GLN A 73 18.18 10.47 -1.67
CA GLN A 73 16.82 10.57 -1.13
C GLN A 73 16.28 9.18 -0.82
N MET A 74 15.37 9.08 0.12
CA MET A 74 14.70 7.83 0.44
C MET A 74 13.18 7.99 0.46
N VAL A 75 12.46 6.92 0.10
CA VAL A 75 11.01 6.85 0.26
C VAL A 75 10.68 5.67 1.16
N VAL A 76 10.01 5.97 2.28
CA VAL A 76 9.53 4.94 3.21
C VAL A 76 8.08 4.61 2.87
N PHE A 77 7.82 3.37 2.46
CA PHE A 77 6.48 2.84 2.19
C PHE A 77 5.89 2.29 3.49
N VAL A 78 4.91 2.98 4.04
CA VAL A 78 4.31 2.66 5.35
C VAL A 78 2.94 2.02 5.15
N THR A 79 2.75 0.81 5.68
CA THR A 79 1.42 0.18 5.73
C THR A 79 0.57 0.81 6.82
N ARG A 80 -0.69 1.17 6.50
CA ARG A 80 -1.60 1.95 7.35
C ARG A 80 -2.93 1.25 7.57
N GLN A 81 -2.88 0.00 8.09
CA GLN A 81 -4.10 -0.75 8.43
C GLN A 81 -4.99 -0.02 9.47
N ASP A 82 -4.40 0.82 10.30
CA ASP A 82 -5.08 1.70 11.26
C ASP A 82 -6.08 2.64 10.59
N LEU A 83 -5.85 3.03 9.33
CA LEU A 83 -6.74 3.89 8.56
C LEU A 83 -7.92 3.16 7.91
N SER A 84 -8.08 1.85 8.12
CA SER A 84 -9.07 1.02 7.41
C SER A 84 -10.49 1.58 7.48
N ARG A 85 -10.96 2.01 8.67
CA ARG A 85 -12.30 2.60 8.83
C ARG A 85 -12.44 3.95 8.10
N LYS A 86 -11.42 4.80 8.17
CA LYS A 86 -11.42 6.11 7.50
C LYS A 86 -11.45 5.93 5.99
N ARG A 87 -10.58 5.06 5.46
CA ARG A 87 -10.49 4.77 4.03
C ARG A 87 -11.74 4.08 3.49
N ALA A 88 -12.31 3.11 4.22
CA ALA A 88 -13.57 2.48 3.83
C ALA A 88 -14.70 3.49 3.66
N ARG A 89 -14.84 4.47 4.57
CA ARG A 89 -15.84 5.54 4.44
C ARG A 89 -15.60 6.42 3.21
N ALA A 90 -14.34 6.79 2.94
CA ALA A 90 -13.99 7.59 1.77
C ALA A 90 -14.29 6.86 0.46
N VAL A 91 -13.89 5.58 0.36
CA VAL A 91 -14.17 4.76 -0.83
C VAL A 91 -15.68 4.53 -1.00
N MET A 92 -16.42 4.31 0.09
CA MET A 92 -17.88 4.18 0.06
C MET A 92 -18.57 5.43 -0.52
N ALA A 93 -18.08 6.62 -0.17
CA ALA A 93 -18.63 7.88 -0.72
C ALA A 93 -18.34 7.99 -2.23
N LEU A 94 -17.10 7.75 -2.65
CA LEU A 94 -16.73 7.74 -4.06
C LEU A 94 -17.53 6.71 -4.86
N GLU A 95 -17.70 5.50 -4.31
CA GLU A 95 -18.47 4.45 -4.97
C GLU A 95 -19.96 4.79 -5.05
N ALA A 96 -20.53 5.47 -4.05
CA ALA A 96 -21.90 5.94 -4.09
C ALA A 96 -22.11 6.95 -5.24
N ASP A 97 -21.20 7.89 -5.44
CA ASP A 97 -21.26 8.84 -6.54
C ASP A 97 -21.07 8.17 -7.90
N ASN A 98 -20.15 7.20 -7.97
CA ASN A 98 -19.96 6.40 -9.17
C ASN A 98 -21.22 5.60 -9.53
N ILE A 99 -21.86 4.94 -8.55
CA ILE A 99 -23.10 4.18 -8.75
C ILE A 99 -24.21 5.11 -9.30
N ARG A 100 -24.40 6.30 -8.70
CA ARG A 100 -25.40 7.25 -9.15
C ARG A 100 -25.20 7.71 -10.60
N ARG A 101 -23.91 7.89 -10.99
CA ARG A 101 -23.53 8.38 -12.33
C ARG A 101 -23.61 7.30 -13.40
N THR A 102 -23.25 6.04 -13.07
CA THR A 102 -23.03 4.99 -14.08
C THR A 102 -24.08 3.88 -14.07
N SER A 103 -24.94 3.80 -13.03
CA SER A 103 -25.91 2.71 -12.94
C SER A 103 -27.29 3.12 -13.39
N PRO A 104 -28.07 2.23 -14.05
CA PRO A 104 -29.47 2.45 -14.33
C PRO A 104 -30.26 2.72 -13.03
N PRO A 105 -31.27 3.63 -13.06
CA PRO A 105 -32.00 4.08 -11.86
C PRO A 105 -32.57 2.92 -11.03
N GLU A 106 -33.14 1.91 -11.67
CA GLU A 106 -33.73 0.74 -11.04
C GLU A 106 -32.75 -0.16 -10.29
N LYS A 107 -31.43 -0.03 -10.56
CA LYS A 107 -30.36 -0.81 -9.92
C LYS A 107 -29.60 -0.02 -8.85
N GLN A 108 -29.76 1.32 -8.82
CA GLN A 108 -28.96 2.19 -7.96
C GLN A 108 -29.15 1.86 -6.47
N GLU A 109 -30.40 1.75 -6.01
CA GLU A 109 -30.70 1.50 -4.60
C GLU A 109 -30.07 0.20 -4.10
N LYS A 110 -30.24 -0.90 -4.84
CA LYS A 110 -29.63 -2.19 -4.52
C LYS A 110 -28.10 -2.11 -4.49
N ARG A 111 -27.47 -1.43 -5.46
CA ARG A 111 -26.01 -1.25 -5.51
C ARG A 111 -25.50 -0.40 -4.34
N LEU A 112 -26.19 0.68 -4.00
CA LEU A 112 -25.88 1.51 -2.84
C LEU A 112 -26.00 0.74 -1.52
N ALA A 113 -27.05 -0.07 -1.36
CA ALA A 113 -27.21 -0.94 -0.19
C ALA A 113 -26.06 -1.95 -0.05
N ASN A 114 -25.66 -2.59 -1.15
CA ASN A 114 -24.52 -3.50 -1.19
C ASN A 114 -23.20 -2.79 -0.85
N SER A 115 -22.97 -1.60 -1.41
CA SER A 115 -21.80 -0.78 -1.10
C SER A 115 -21.73 -0.41 0.37
N ARG A 116 -22.87 0.01 0.97
CA ARG A 116 -22.97 0.30 2.41
C ARG A 116 -22.70 -0.94 3.27
N ALA A 117 -23.20 -2.10 2.88
CA ALA A 117 -22.95 -3.35 3.61
C ALA A 117 -21.47 -3.75 3.52
N TYR A 118 -20.85 -3.61 2.36
CA TYR A 118 -19.46 -3.97 2.12
C TYR A 118 -18.49 -3.02 2.82
N TYR A 119 -18.50 -1.73 2.46
CA TYR A 119 -17.57 -0.74 3.00
C TYR A 119 -17.92 -0.26 4.42
N GLY A 120 -19.20 -0.24 4.77
CA GLY A 120 -19.65 0.24 6.07
C GLY A 120 -19.64 -0.81 7.18
N LYS A 121 -19.78 -2.10 6.84
CA LYS A 121 -19.86 -3.19 7.84
C LYS A 121 -18.78 -4.25 7.63
N LEU A 122 -18.71 -4.88 6.45
CA LEU A 122 -17.84 -6.01 6.22
C LEU A 122 -16.37 -5.63 6.31
N LEU A 123 -15.91 -4.63 5.57
CA LEU A 123 -14.48 -4.24 5.58
C LEU A 123 -14.02 -3.74 6.96
N PRO A 124 -14.74 -2.88 7.69
CA PRO A 124 -14.38 -2.53 9.06
C PRO A 124 -14.26 -3.73 9.99
N PHE A 125 -15.10 -4.75 9.84
CA PHE A 125 -15.01 -6.00 10.61
C PHE A 125 -13.80 -6.81 10.20
N VAL A 126 -13.55 -7.00 8.89
CA VAL A 126 -12.44 -7.79 8.35
C VAL A 126 -11.08 -7.19 8.72
N TYR A 127 -10.94 -5.86 8.69
CA TYR A 127 -9.69 -5.18 9.03
C TYR A 127 -9.55 -4.83 10.52
N ALA A 128 -10.56 -5.12 11.37
CA ALA A 128 -10.46 -4.87 12.80
C ALA A 128 -9.34 -5.73 13.42
N ARG A 129 -8.69 -5.18 14.44
CA ARG A 129 -7.61 -5.83 15.20
C ARG A 129 -8.06 -6.05 16.64
N GLY A 130 -7.71 -7.18 17.22
CA GLY A 130 -8.06 -7.56 18.59
C GLY A 130 -7.16 -8.66 19.10
N PHE A 131 -5.83 -8.42 19.12
CA PHE A 131 -4.82 -9.33 19.67
C PHE A 131 -4.90 -10.78 19.16
N GLY A 132 -5.35 -10.97 17.91
CA GLY A 132 -5.53 -12.27 17.28
C GLY A 132 -6.91 -12.91 17.51
N LEU A 133 -7.62 -12.57 18.57
CA LEU A 133 -8.92 -13.18 18.92
C LEU A 133 -9.99 -12.89 17.86
N LEU A 134 -10.08 -11.64 17.38
CA LEU A 134 -11.00 -11.29 16.29
C LEU A 134 -10.67 -12.03 14.99
N GLY A 135 -9.40 -12.29 14.74
CA GLY A 135 -8.95 -13.10 13.59
C GLY A 135 -9.42 -14.54 13.69
N LEU A 136 -9.37 -15.15 14.87
CA LEU A 136 -9.88 -16.50 15.12
C LEU A 136 -11.39 -16.56 14.94
N VAL A 137 -12.13 -15.62 15.53
CA VAL A 137 -13.61 -15.52 15.38
C VAL A 137 -14.01 -15.39 13.91
N ARG A 138 -13.33 -14.56 13.14
CA ARG A 138 -13.58 -14.43 11.69
C ARG A 138 -13.33 -15.73 10.95
N LYS A 139 -12.17 -16.37 11.22
CA LYS A 139 -11.78 -17.61 10.55
C LYS A 139 -12.76 -18.74 10.80
N THR A 140 -13.23 -18.89 12.05
CA THR A 140 -14.27 -19.90 12.40
C THR A 140 -15.60 -19.58 11.77
N LEU A 141 -16.08 -18.33 11.86
CA LEU A 141 -17.35 -17.89 11.30
C LEU A 141 -17.38 -18.06 9.76
N PHE A 142 -16.32 -17.56 9.07
CA PHE A 142 -16.25 -17.63 7.61
C PHE A 142 -16.00 -19.06 7.15
N GLY A 143 -15.24 -19.86 7.90
CA GLY A 143 -15.08 -21.30 7.66
C GLY A 143 -16.40 -22.05 7.74
N ALA A 144 -17.21 -21.82 8.78
CA ALA A 144 -18.53 -22.44 8.89
C ALA A 144 -19.45 -22.05 7.73
N VAL A 145 -19.49 -20.77 7.34
CA VAL A 145 -20.31 -20.31 6.21
C VAL A 145 -19.80 -20.86 4.88
N SER A 146 -18.49 -21.06 4.73
CA SER A 146 -17.86 -21.58 3.50
C SER A 146 -18.27 -23.03 3.19
N LEU A 147 -18.78 -23.78 4.16
CA LEU A 147 -19.34 -25.12 3.94
C LEU A 147 -20.60 -25.10 3.07
N PHE A 148 -21.32 -23.98 3.07
CA PHE A 148 -22.59 -23.82 2.34
C PHE A 148 -22.49 -22.96 1.09
N ARG A 149 -21.47 -22.11 1.00
CA ARG A 149 -21.24 -21.25 -0.17
C ARG A 149 -19.78 -20.80 -0.24
N PRO A 150 -19.24 -20.56 -1.44
CA PRO A 150 -17.89 -20.01 -1.60
C PRO A 150 -17.74 -18.70 -0.83
N LEU A 151 -16.73 -18.61 0.04
CA LEU A 151 -16.42 -17.43 0.84
C LEU A 151 -14.91 -17.32 1.03
N TYR A 152 -14.42 -16.08 1.15
CA TYR A 152 -13.03 -15.81 1.48
C TYR A 152 -12.73 -16.17 2.95
N THR A 153 -11.89 -17.18 3.17
CA THR A 153 -11.58 -17.74 4.50
C THR A 153 -10.27 -17.24 5.09
N ASP A 154 -9.38 -16.66 4.28
CA ASP A 154 -8.08 -16.14 4.74
C ASP A 154 -8.22 -14.74 5.36
N CYS A 155 -8.92 -14.67 6.49
CA CYS A 155 -9.35 -13.43 7.13
C CYS A 155 -8.86 -13.27 8.57
N SER A 156 -7.81 -14.00 8.96
CA SER A 156 -7.09 -13.76 10.24
C SER A 156 -6.46 -12.37 10.26
N GLU A 157 -6.04 -11.91 11.42
CA GLU A 157 -5.31 -10.63 11.52
C GLU A 157 -3.97 -10.66 10.77
N ALA A 158 -3.33 -11.83 10.69
CA ALA A 158 -2.11 -12.02 9.92
C ALA A 158 -2.39 -11.95 8.40
N ASP A 159 -3.44 -12.61 7.93
CA ASP A 159 -3.83 -12.60 6.52
C ASP A 159 -4.14 -11.17 6.06
N MET A 160 -4.86 -10.40 6.88
CA MET A 160 -5.16 -8.98 6.55
C MET A 160 -3.91 -8.12 6.50
N ARG A 161 -2.90 -8.37 7.34
CA ARG A 161 -1.61 -7.69 7.21
C ARG A 161 -0.94 -8.01 5.88
N VAL A 162 -0.95 -9.27 5.47
CA VAL A 162 -0.40 -9.70 4.17
C VAL A 162 -1.11 -8.97 3.02
N VAL A 163 -2.44 -8.83 3.05
CA VAL A 163 -3.20 -8.07 2.04
C VAL A 163 -2.74 -6.62 1.95
N VAL A 164 -2.54 -5.96 3.11
CA VAL A 164 -2.06 -4.56 3.15
C VAL A 164 -0.64 -4.45 2.60
N HIS A 165 0.25 -5.38 2.96
CA HIS A 165 1.63 -5.39 2.43
C HIS A 165 1.65 -5.62 0.91
N LYS A 166 0.85 -6.55 0.38
CA LYS A 166 0.74 -6.78 -1.07
C LYS A 166 0.30 -5.51 -1.80
N SER A 167 -0.71 -4.80 -1.30
CA SER A 167 -1.16 -3.54 -1.89
C SER A 167 -0.07 -2.45 -1.84
N CYS A 168 0.67 -2.37 -0.74
CA CYS A 168 1.80 -1.45 -0.60
C CYS A 168 2.95 -1.81 -1.54
N ALA A 169 3.25 -3.09 -1.72
CA ALA A 169 4.28 -3.57 -2.63
C ALA A 169 3.96 -3.26 -4.10
N LEU A 170 2.68 -3.33 -4.51
CA LEU A 170 2.26 -2.91 -5.84
C LEU A 170 2.54 -1.42 -6.07
N ALA A 171 2.27 -0.58 -5.09
CA ALA A 171 2.58 0.85 -5.17
C ALA A 171 4.10 1.11 -5.20
N ALA A 172 4.89 0.37 -4.41
CA ALA A 172 6.35 0.46 -4.42
C ALA A 172 6.93 0.02 -5.78
N GLN A 173 6.41 -1.04 -6.39
CA GLN A 173 6.82 -1.48 -7.72
C GLN A 173 6.47 -0.43 -8.78
N THR A 174 5.28 0.17 -8.72
CA THR A 174 4.88 1.25 -9.64
C THR A 174 5.81 2.45 -9.49
N PHE A 175 6.15 2.84 -8.26
CA PHE A 175 7.13 3.90 -8.00
C PHE A 175 8.50 3.60 -8.62
N MET A 176 9.02 2.39 -8.44
CA MET A 176 10.32 2.02 -9.01
C MET A 176 10.33 2.05 -10.54
N LEU A 177 9.21 1.70 -11.20
CA LEU A 177 9.08 1.81 -12.65
C LEU A 177 9.01 3.28 -13.10
N ALA A 178 8.28 4.12 -12.36
CA ALA A 178 8.19 5.55 -12.64
C ALA A 178 9.56 6.25 -12.48
N MET A 179 10.34 5.89 -11.45
CA MET A 179 11.71 6.38 -11.27
C MET A 179 12.62 5.92 -12.42
N SER A 180 12.48 4.67 -12.86
CA SER A 180 13.22 4.15 -14.02
C SER A 180 12.86 4.89 -15.31
N GLU A 181 11.59 5.27 -15.51
CA GLU A 181 11.14 6.10 -16.64
C GLU A 181 11.74 7.51 -16.58
N ALA A 182 11.88 8.05 -15.36
CA ALA A 182 12.52 9.34 -15.13
C ALA A 182 14.07 9.28 -15.22
N GLY A 183 14.67 8.12 -15.53
CA GLY A 183 16.11 7.92 -15.66
C GLY A 183 16.87 7.74 -14.36
N TYR A 184 16.19 7.44 -13.26
CA TYR A 184 16.80 7.23 -11.95
C TYR A 184 16.78 5.76 -11.52
N ASP A 185 17.82 5.37 -10.81
CA ASP A 185 17.95 4.06 -10.21
C ASP A 185 17.32 3.97 -8.83
N THR A 186 16.86 2.77 -8.48
CA THR A 186 16.26 2.49 -7.17
C THR A 186 16.72 1.15 -6.60
N CYS A 187 16.68 1.02 -5.27
CA CYS A 187 16.89 -0.25 -4.58
C CYS A 187 15.84 -0.44 -3.48
N PRO A 188 14.99 -1.47 -3.56
CA PRO A 188 14.11 -1.79 -2.45
C PRO A 188 14.92 -2.37 -1.28
N LEU A 189 14.64 -1.88 -0.06
CA LEU A 189 15.29 -2.31 1.17
C LEU A 189 14.23 -2.90 2.12
N GLU A 190 14.32 -4.19 2.38
CA GLU A 190 13.48 -4.91 3.35
C GLU A 190 14.26 -5.25 4.65
N GLY A 191 15.59 -5.36 4.54
CA GLY A 191 16.48 -5.61 5.69
C GLY A 191 16.73 -4.34 6.49
N LEU A 192 15.85 -4.03 7.45
CA LEU A 192 15.92 -2.84 8.28
C LEU A 192 15.45 -3.09 9.72
N ASP A 193 15.95 -2.28 10.66
CA ASP A 193 15.42 -2.20 12.02
C ASP A 193 14.17 -1.32 12.05
N SER A 194 12.99 -1.95 11.98
CA SER A 194 11.71 -1.26 11.96
C SER A 194 11.40 -0.45 13.22
N ARG A 195 12.07 -0.71 14.36
CA ARG A 195 11.90 0.08 15.58
C ARG A 195 12.61 1.42 15.45
N ARG A 196 13.81 1.43 14.83
CA ARG A 196 14.58 2.67 14.58
C ARG A 196 13.90 3.53 13.53
N VAL A 197 13.35 2.95 12.47
CA VAL A 197 12.61 3.69 11.42
C VAL A 197 11.36 4.38 11.97
N LYS A 198 10.78 3.94 13.10
CA LYS A 198 9.57 4.49 13.71
C LYS A 198 9.83 5.56 14.77
N ARG A 199 11.08 5.86 15.07
CA ARG A 199 11.50 6.92 16.00
C ARG A 199 11.72 8.22 15.29
#